data_8c3c18a718bc3f315d56b7a478b3bdd7
#
_entry.id   8c3c18a718bc3f315d56b7a478b3bdd7
#
_cell.length_a   1.000
_cell.length_b   1.000
_cell.length_c   1.000
_cell.angle_alpha   90.00
_cell.angle_beta   90.00
_cell.angle_gamma   90.00
#
_symmetry.space_group_name_H-M   'P 1'
#
loop_
_entity.id
_entity.type
_entity.pdbx_description
1 polymer ?
#
loop_
_entity_poly.entity_id
_entity_poly.type
_entity_poly.pdbx_seq_one_letter_code
_entity_poly.pdbx_strand_id
1 'polypeptide(L)'
;YKQQGLAARATYSWNDRYFFEANLGYNGSENFSPEKRFGFFPAFGLGWAISNEAWWESLQETVSYFKVRYTDGLVGTDAVTGRRFMYLDQMASVDGYRFGDQNNGVGGWGFSKYGANVGWSTSRKQDLGVDLKFFKDNLSLTLDIFKEHRKDIFITRRVIPDYSGFVEMPYANLGVVDNKGFEATLEYTQQLGKKCFLTVRGNFSWNEDKIIENDDPRVQYPWMEKRGTNVNGRWGWIAEGLFTSEEEIMDHAKQFGEGHPGQISKVGDIKYKDLNGDGVIDDYDKCLIGQGDVPKIYYGFGADLQLGDFSVGALFAGNAKADRCLGGNA
;
A
#
# COMPACT_ATOMS: atom_id res chain seq x y z
N TYR A 1 3.79 -18.40 19.75
CA TYR A 1 3.51 -16.99 19.51
C TYR A 1 2.60 -16.48 20.63
N LYS A 2 3.06 -15.47 21.37
CA LYS A 2 2.28 -14.87 22.45
C LYS A 2 1.96 -13.43 22.11
N GLN A 3 0.69 -13.12 22.10
CA GLN A 3 0.15 -11.78 22.06
C GLN A 3 -0.82 -11.61 23.21
N GLN A 4 -0.91 -10.41 23.73
CA GLN A 4 -1.93 -10.04 24.68
C GLN A 4 -2.43 -8.65 24.36
N GLY A 5 -3.70 -8.39 24.63
CA GLY A 5 -4.29 -7.09 24.36
C GLY A 5 -5.43 -6.79 25.31
N LEU A 6 -5.58 -5.51 25.57
CA LEU A 6 -6.74 -4.93 26.24
C LEU A 6 -7.38 -3.94 25.25
N ALA A 7 -8.68 -4.06 25.04
CA ALA A 7 -9.45 -3.14 24.22
C ALA A 7 -10.59 -2.55 25.07
N ALA A 8 -10.83 -1.27 24.94
CA ALA A 8 -11.96 -0.59 25.53
C ALA A 8 -12.62 0.30 24.47
N ARG A 9 -13.94 0.40 24.53
CA ARG A 9 -14.75 1.27 23.68
C ARG A 9 -15.76 2.01 24.53
N ALA A 10 -15.88 3.31 24.30
CA ALA A 10 -16.92 4.16 24.85
C ALA A 10 -17.64 4.87 23.70
N THR A 11 -18.96 4.83 23.73
CA THR A 11 -19.80 5.53 22.77
C THR A 11 -20.81 6.40 23.51
N TYR A 12 -21.04 7.59 23.00
CA TYR A 12 -22.02 8.51 23.54
C TYR A 12 -22.79 9.16 22.39
N SER A 13 -24.11 9.19 22.52
CA SER A 13 -24.97 9.93 21.61
C SER A 13 -25.89 10.87 22.39
N TRP A 14 -26.07 12.08 21.87
CA TRP A 14 -26.96 13.06 22.46
C TRP A 14 -28.01 13.50 21.46
N ASN A 15 -29.27 13.27 21.83
CA ASN A 15 -30.46 13.60 21.04
C ASN A 15 -30.41 13.08 19.59
N ASP A 16 -29.73 11.96 19.32
CA ASP A 16 -29.49 11.44 17.97
C ASP A 16 -28.90 12.46 16.99
N ARG A 17 -28.25 13.51 17.51
CA ARG A 17 -27.62 14.58 16.73
C ARG A 17 -26.10 14.50 16.78
N TYR A 18 -25.56 14.38 17.99
CA TYR A 18 -24.11 14.38 18.22
C TYR A 18 -23.68 13.02 18.69
N PHE A 19 -22.66 12.50 18.05
CA PHE A 19 -22.11 11.19 18.34
C PHE A 19 -20.62 11.32 18.65
N PHE A 20 -20.22 10.69 19.71
CA PHE A 20 -18.83 10.55 20.11
C PHE A 20 -18.49 9.10 20.32
N GLU A 21 -17.33 8.68 19.82
CA GLU A 21 -16.79 7.36 20.05
C GLU A 21 -15.30 7.47 20.43
N ALA A 22 -14.88 6.72 21.42
CA ALA A 22 -13.49 6.55 21.80
C ALA A 22 -13.17 5.06 21.87
N ASN A 23 -12.11 4.66 21.21
CA ASN A 23 -11.56 3.31 21.23
C ASN A 23 -10.14 3.36 21.75
N LEU A 24 -9.80 2.45 22.65
CA LEU A 24 -8.48 2.32 23.22
C LEU A 24 -8.00 0.89 23.02
N GLY A 25 -6.84 0.73 22.41
CA GLY A 25 -6.13 -0.53 22.27
C GLY A 25 -4.79 -0.47 23.00
N TYR A 26 -4.51 -1.44 23.85
CA TYR A 26 -3.21 -1.64 24.47
C TYR A 26 -2.76 -3.06 24.21
N ASN A 27 -1.81 -3.22 23.28
CA ASN A 27 -1.42 -4.53 22.75
C ASN A 27 0.05 -4.80 23.01
N GLY A 28 0.37 -6.05 23.32
CA GLY A 28 1.72 -6.55 23.52
C GLY A 28 2.06 -7.71 22.59
N SER A 29 3.26 -7.69 22.02
CA SER A 29 3.78 -8.73 21.14
C SER A 29 5.16 -9.20 21.58
N GLU A 30 5.37 -10.52 21.62
CA GLU A 30 6.68 -11.11 21.94
C GLU A 30 7.73 -10.93 20.83
N ASN A 31 7.33 -10.41 19.65
CA ASN A 31 8.26 -10.09 18.58
C ASN A 31 9.24 -8.99 18.97
N PHE A 32 8.87 -8.15 19.93
CA PHE A 32 9.65 -6.99 20.36
C PHE A 32 10.32 -7.23 21.72
N SER A 33 11.39 -6.47 21.96
CA SER A 33 12.08 -6.47 23.25
C SER A 33 11.12 -6.08 24.40
N PRO A 34 11.41 -6.48 25.65
CA PRO A 34 10.55 -6.15 26.80
C PRO A 34 10.18 -4.67 26.90
N GLU A 35 11.10 -3.77 26.53
CA GLU A 35 10.92 -2.32 26.57
C GLU A 35 9.98 -1.76 25.48
N LYS A 36 9.90 -2.44 24.32
CA LYS A 36 9.10 -2.03 23.16
C LYS A 36 7.91 -2.95 22.90
N ARG A 37 7.67 -3.89 23.80
CA ARG A 37 6.67 -4.95 23.66
C ARG A 37 5.25 -4.42 23.56
N PHE A 38 4.92 -3.39 24.33
CA PHE A 38 3.57 -2.85 24.42
C PHE A 38 3.42 -1.57 23.60
N GLY A 39 2.30 -1.50 22.88
CA GLY A 39 1.87 -0.32 22.12
C GLY A 39 0.49 0.15 22.56
N PHE A 40 0.28 1.46 22.59
CA PHE A 40 -1.00 2.11 22.89
C PHE A 40 -1.57 2.73 21.61
N PHE A 41 -2.80 2.37 21.27
CA PHE A 41 -3.44 2.70 19.99
C PHE A 41 -4.82 3.30 20.24
N PRO A 42 -4.91 4.61 20.50
CA PRO A 42 -6.17 5.30 20.66
C PRO A 42 -6.80 5.64 19.31
N ALA A 43 -8.12 5.65 19.27
CA ALA A 43 -8.90 6.18 18.16
C ALA A 43 -10.14 6.89 18.68
N PHE A 44 -10.57 7.94 18.00
CA PHE A 44 -11.79 8.66 18.31
C PHE A 44 -12.59 8.95 17.05
N GLY A 45 -13.89 9.06 17.21
CA GLY A 45 -14.82 9.42 16.16
C GLY A 45 -15.81 10.47 16.64
N LEU A 46 -16.13 11.40 15.76
CA LEU A 46 -17.16 12.41 15.94
C LEU A 46 -18.19 12.28 14.83
N GLY A 47 -19.44 12.46 15.16
CA GLY A 47 -20.54 12.47 14.18
C GLY A 47 -21.56 13.55 14.53
N TRP A 48 -22.06 14.23 13.50
CA TRP A 48 -23.13 15.20 13.61
C TRP A 48 -24.19 14.92 12.58
N ALA A 49 -25.38 14.47 13.05
CA ALA A 49 -26.56 14.31 12.22
C ALA A 49 -27.26 15.68 12.08
N ILE A 50 -26.84 16.43 11.08
CA ILE A 50 -27.32 17.78 10.79
C ILE A 50 -28.82 17.76 10.48
N SER A 51 -29.29 16.71 9.83
CA SER A 51 -30.70 16.53 9.52
C SER A 51 -31.62 16.40 10.74
N ASN A 52 -31.06 16.15 11.92
CA ASN A 52 -31.83 16.05 13.16
C ASN A 52 -31.91 17.39 13.91
N GLU A 53 -31.35 18.47 13.36
CA GLU A 53 -31.46 19.81 13.91
C GLU A 53 -32.83 20.43 13.58
N ALA A 54 -33.41 21.20 14.51
CA ALA A 54 -34.73 21.80 14.34
C ALA A 54 -34.85 22.72 13.13
N TRP A 55 -33.76 23.39 12.75
CA TRP A 55 -33.73 24.28 11.58
C TRP A 55 -33.67 23.55 10.24
N TRP A 56 -33.42 22.23 10.23
CA TRP A 56 -33.37 21.40 9.03
C TRP A 56 -34.75 20.99 8.50
N GLU A 57 -35.80 21.12 9.31
CA GLU A 57 -37.16 20.63 9.02
C GLU A 57 -37.67 21.06 7.64
N SER A 58 -37.36 22.28 7.20
CA SER A 58 -37.76 22.80 5.88
C SER A 58 -37.09 22.10 4.69
N LEU A 59 -35.93 21.49 4.91
CA LEU A 59 -35.12 20.79 3.89
C LEU A 59 -35.37 19.26 3.88
N GLN A 60 -36.04 18.73 4.89
CA GLN A 60 -36.20 17.30 5.14
C GLN A 60 -36.96 16.57 4.03
N GLU A 61 -37.86 17.25 3.31
CA GLU A 61 -38.55 16.66 2.16
C GLU A 61 -37.60 16.36 0.98
N THR A 62 -36.55 17.17 0.81
CA THR A 62 -35.57 17.00 -0.27
C THR A 62 -34.36 16.21 0.21
N VAL A 63 -33.79 16.58 1.37
CA VAL A 63 -32.65 15.91 2.01
C VAL A 63 -33.12 15.33 3.32
N SER A 64 -33.57 14.07 3.29
CA SER A 64 -34.14 13.38 4.44
C SER A 64 -33.12 13.04 5.52
N TYR A 65 -31.84 12.89 5.15
CA TYR A 65 -30.76 12.61 6.08
C TYR A 65 -29.47 13.29 5.63
N PHE A 66 -28.79 13.92 6.60
CA PHE A 66 -27.46 14.48 6.40
C PHE A 66 -26.65 14.31 7.68
N LYS A 67 -25.57 13.52 7.59
CA LYS A 67 -24.63 13.31 8.69
C LYS A 67 -23.21 13.52 8.20
N VAL A 68 -22.43 14.26 8.99
CA VAL A 68 -20.98 14.39 8.84
C VAL A 68 -20.31 13.58 9.94
N ARG A 69 -19.26 12.87 9.61
CA ARG A 69 -18.46 12.08 10.55
C ARG A 69 -16.97 12.32 10.30
N TYR A 70 -16.22 12.35 11.37
CA TYR A 70 -14.78 12.43 11.35
C TYR A 70 -14.20 11.39 12.29
N THR A 71 -13.19 10.68 11.83
CA THR A 71 -12.44 9.73 12.65
C THR A 71 -10.95 10.01 12.56
N ASP A 72 -10.26 9.82 13.68
CA ASP A 72 -8.79 9.85 13.75
C ASP A 72 -8.33 8.75 14.70
N GLY A 73 -7.49 7.86 14.21
CA GLY A 73 -7.07 6.71 14.98
C GLY A 73 -5.64 6.29 14.69
N LEU A 74 -4.99 5.78 15.72
CA LEU A 74 -3.68 5.16 15.62
C LEU A 74 -3.84 3.64 15.64
N VAL A 75 -3.23 2.97 14.67
CA VAL A 75 -3.20 1.51 14.54
C VAL A 75 -1.75 1.06 14.56
N GLY A 76 -1.46 0.02 15.34
CA GLY A 76 -0.15 -0.61 15.38
C GLY A 76 -0.15 -1.96 14.69
N THR A 77 0.96 -2.29 14.03
CA THR A 77 1.21 -3.64 13.52
C THR A 77 2.56 -4.16 14.03
N ASP A 78 2.55 -5.42 14.46
CA ASP A 78 3.75 -6.20 14.82
C ASP A 78 4.19 -7.13 13.70
N ALA A 79 3.66 -6.93 12.48
CA ALA A 79 4.04 -7.72 11.32
C ALA A 79 5.52 -7.51 11.00
N VAL A 80 6.31 -8.50 11.32
CA VAL A 80 7.72 -8.61 10.98
C VAL A 80 7.89 -9.81 10.04
N THR A 81 8.75 -9.69 9.05
CA THR A 81 8.92 -10.69 8.00
C THR A 81 9.36 -12.06 8.53
N GLY A 82 8.40 -12.89 8.98
CA GLY A 82 8.61 -14.31 9.30
C GLY A 82 9.60 -14.66 10.42
N ARG A 83 10.36 -13.70 10.95
CA ARG A 83 11.35 -13.91 12.01
C ARG A 83 10.74 -13.54 13.38
N ARG A 84 10.84 -14.45 14.33
CA ARG A 84 10.48 -14.20 15.73
C ARG A 84 11.69 -13.67 16.51
N PHE A 85 11.42 -12.96 17.60
CA PHE A 85 12.46 -12.43 18.49
C PHE A 85 13.53 -11.62 17.77
N MET A 86 13.08 -10.65 16.96
CA MET A 86 13.94 -9.82 16.11
C MET A 86 15.07 -9.11 16.88
N TYR A 87 14.87 -8.90 18.17
CA TYR A 87 15.84 -8.24 19.06
C TYR A 87 16.99 -9.15 19.52
N LEU A 88 16.91 -10.46 19.22
CA LEU A 88 17.97 -11.41 19.58
C LEU A 88 18.91 -11.67 18.40
N ASP A 89 20.21 -11.67 18.71
CA ASP A 89 21.21 -12.19 17.79
C ASP A 89 21.01 -13.68 17.57
N GLN A 90 21.27 -14.13 16.35
CA GLN A 90 21.29 -15.55 16.01
C GLN A 90 22.68 -15.92 15.54
N MET A 91 23.19 -16.99 16.12
CA MET A 91 24.48 -17.56 15.71
C MET A 91 24.22 -18.89 14.98
N ALA A 92 25.01 -19.15 13.97
CA ALA A 92 25.02 -20.41 13.23
C ALA A 92 26.48 -20.86 13.00
N SER A 93 26.60 -22.13 12.63
CA SER A 93 27.88 -22.63 12.10
C SER A 93 28.22 -21.87 10.83
N VAL A 94 29.41 -21.31 10.75
CA VAL A 94 29.95 -20.61 9.57
C VAL A 94 31.13 -21.38 9.03
N ASP A 95 31.33 -21.29 7.72
CA ASP A 95 32.53 -21.81 7.09
C ASP A 95 33.76 -21.11 7.68
N GLY A 96 34.64 -21.92 8.22
CA GLY A 96 35.85 -21.41 8.83
C GLY A 96 36.87 -20.96 7.81
N TYR A 97 37.92 -20.32 8.31
CA TYR A 97 39.05 -19.97 7.50
C TYR A 97 39.99 -21.17 7.30
N ARG A 98 40.57 -21.35 6.13
CA ARG A 98 41.51 -22.38 5.80
C ARG A 98 42.93 -21.85 5.97
N PHE A 99 43.67 -22.46 6.89
CA PHE A 99 45.06 -22.11 7.13
C PHE A 99 46.00 -23.12 6.50
N GLY A 100 47.04 -22.64 5.83
CA GLY A 100 48.12 -23.46 5.25
C GLY A 100 47.71 -24.29 4.05
N ASP A 101 48.61 -25.14 3.59
CA ASP A 101 48.51 -25.87 2.33
C ASP A 101 47.63 -27.11 2.38
N GLN A 102 47.22 -27.56 3.59
CA GLN A 102 46.46 -28.80 3.76
C GLN A 102 44.94 -28.64 3.63
N ASN A 103 44.45 -27.48 3.26
CA ASN A 103 43.04 -27.22 3.01
C ASN A 103 42.09 -27.60 4.17
N ASN A 104 42.63 -27.72 5.38
CA ASN A 104 41.82 -28.02 6.58
C ASN A 104 41.12 -26.76 7.04
N GLY A 105 39.83 -26.67 6.77
CA GLY A 105 38.96 -25.60 7.31
C GLY A 105 38.67 -25.83 8.79
N VAL A 106 38.87 -24.81 9.59
CA VAL A 106 38.39 -24.78 10.97
C VAL A 106 37.06 -24.07 10.96
N GLY A 107 35.98 -24.86 11.07
CA GLY A 107 34.61 -24.31 11.23
C GLY A 107 34.50 -23.53 12.55
N GLY A 108 33.60 -22.59 12.57
CA GLY A 108 33.35 -21.75 13.75
C GLY A 108 31.87 -21.41 13.91
N TRP A 109 31.60 -20.63 14.94
CA TRP A 109 30.30 -20.02 15.16
C TRP A 109 30.40 -18.53 14.84
N GLY A 110 29.49 -18.04 14.05
CA GLY A 110 29.39 -16.61 13.71
C GLY A 110 27.95 -16.10 13.76
N PHE A 111 27.80 -14.78 13.68
CA PHE A 111 26.47 -14.21 13.57
C PHE A 111 25.85 -14.60 12.24
N SER A 112 24.69 -15.22 12.29
CA SER A 112 23.86 -15.45 11.09
C SER A 112 22.86 -14.31 10.90
N LYS A 113 22.40 -13.72 12.00
CA LYS A 113 21.47 -12.59 12.01
C LYS A 113 21.75 -11.69 13.22
N TYR A 114 21.69 -10.40 13.00
CA TYR A 114 21.85 -9.41 14.06
C TYR A 114 20.52 -9.09 14.71
N GLY A 115 20.51 -8.92 16.04
CA GLY A 115 19.37 -8.43 16.78
C GLY A 115 19.10 -6.96 16.43
N ALA A 116 17.83 -6.67 16.15
CA ALA A 116 17.38 -5.32 15.87
C ALA A 116 16.39 -4.87 16.96
N ASN A 117 16.67 -3.76 17.61
CA ASN A 117 15.79 -3.18 18.62
C ASN A 117 14.62 -2.45 17.97
N VAL A 118 13.78 -3.21 17.26
CA VAL A 118 12.60 -2.74 16.54
C VAL A 118 11.36 -2.74 17.44
N GLY A 119 10.35 -1.98 17.05
CA GLY A 119 9.08 -1.86 17.74
C GLY A 119 7.91 -1.85 16.76
N TRP A 120 6.77 -1.43 17.24
CA TRP A 120 5.53 -1.33 16.49
C TRP A 120 5.68 -0.37 15.30
N SER A 121 5.29 -0.81 14.12
CA SER A 121 4.97 0.10 13.01
C SER A 121 3.60 0.70 13.28
N THR A 122 3.48 2.00 13.13
CA THR A 122 2.25 2.74 13.46
C THR A 122 1.66 3.40 12.22
N SER A 123 0.34 3.39 12.14
CA SER A 123 -0.43 4.04 11.09
C SER A 123 -1.46 4.98 11.72
N ARG A 124 -1.36 6.28 11.47
CA ARG A 124 -2.41 7.24 11.79
C ARG A 124 -3.36 7.32 10.61
N LYS A 125 -4.63 7.00 10.87
CA LYS A 125 -5.71 7.05 9.88
C LYS A 125 -6.68 8.16 10.25
N GLN A 126 -6.96 9.02 9.29
CA GLN A 126 -7.94 10.08 9.38
C GLN A 126 -8.95 9.92 8.27
N ASP A 127 -10.22 10.07 8.59
CA ASP A 127 -11.31 9.94 7.65
C ASP A 127 -12.36 11.02 7.93
N LEU A 128 -12.82 11.66 6.86
CA LEU A 128 -13.95 12.57 6.85
C LEU A 128 -15.02 12.01 5.94
N GLY A 129 -16.13 11.59 6.54
CA GLY A 129 -17.26 10.99 5.85
C GLY A 129 -18.50 11.88 5.85
N VAL A 130 -19.29 11.74 4.80
CA VAL A 130 -20.60 12.40 4.65
C VAL A 130 -21.62 11.36 4.20
N ASP A 131 -22.70 11.23 4.96
CA ASP A 131 -23.85 10.39 4.63
C ASP A 131 -25.04 11.27 4.28
N LEU A 132 -25.58 11.10 3.09
CA LEU A 132 -26.70 11.85 2.56
C LEU A 132 -27.81 10.91 2.10
N LYS A 133 -29.07 11.26 2.41
CA LYS A 133 -30.23 10.63 1.79
C LYS A 133 -31.17 11.69 1.27
N PHE A 134 -31.74 11.42 0.11
CA PHE A 134 -32.64 12.33 -0.59
C PHE A 134 -33.96 11.64 -0.93
N PHE A 135 -34.99 12.46 -1.18
CA PHE A 135 -36.28 12.02 -1.70
C PHE A 135 -36.94 10.90 -0.86
N LYS A 136 -37.04 11.13 0.47
CA LYS A 136 -37.61 10.15 1.42
C LYS A 136 -36.84 8.82 1.39
N ASP A 137 -35.52 8.90 1.43
CA ASP A 137 -34.55 7.80 1.45
C ASP A 137 -34.44 6.99 0.15
N ASN A 138 -35.05 7.45 -0.96
CA ASN A 138 -34.93 6.76 -2.24
C ASN A 138 -33.53 6.83 -2.83
N LEU A 139 -32.76 7.90 -2.56
CA LEU A 139 -31.37 8.04 -2.97
C LEU A 139 -30.47 8.16 -1.74
N SER A 140 -29.51 7.27 -1.61
CA SER A 140 -28.46 7.27 -0.59
C SER A 140 -27.10 7.54 -1.24
N LEU A 141 -26.34 8.45 -0.67
CA LEU A 141 -24.98 8.80 -1.09
C LEU A 141 -24.07 8.84 0.13
N THR A 142 -23.01 8.04 0.11
CA THR A 142 -21.94 8.07 1.11
C THR A 142 -20.66 8.49 0.42
N LEU A 143 -19.96 9.47 0.99
CA LEU A 143 -18.69 10.00 0.52
C LEU A 143 -17.68 9.97 1.65
N ASP A 144 -16.48 9.46 1.39
CA ASP A 144 -15.38 9.41 2.34
C ASP A 144 -14.10 9.95 1.71
N ILE A 145 -13.37 10.77 2.46
CA ILE A 145 -12.04 11.24 2.11
C ILE A 145 -11.12 10.84 3.25
N PHE A 146 -10.10 10.07 2.94
CA PHE A 146 -9.19 9.54 3.94
C PHE A 146 -7.73 9.88 3.68
N LYS A 147 -6.97 9.91 4.76
CA LYS A 147 -5.52 10.00 4.76
C LYS A 147 -4.94 9.04 5.78
N GLU A 148 -3.90 8.32 5.37
CA GLU A 148 -3.13 7.44 6.24
C GLU A 148 -1.66 7.87 6.20
N HIS A 149 -1.06 8.06 7.37
CA HIS A 149 0.37 8.27 7.54
C HIS A 149 0.95 7.09 8.32
N ARG A 150 1.71 6.25 7.63
CA ARG A 150 2.33 5.07 8.18
C ARG A 150 3.82 5.32 8.39
N LYS A 151 4.28 5.17 9.61
CA LYS A 151 5.67 5.37 10.01
C LYS A 151 6.21 4.18 10.81
N ASP A 152 7.49 4.24 11.06
CA ASP A 152 8.21 3.19 11.79
C ASP A 152 8.03 1.82 11.09
N ILE A 153 7.89 1.83 9.75
CA ILE A 153 7.77 0.60 8.96
C ILE A 153 9.09 -0.14 9.06
N PHE A 154 8.97 -1.43 9.33
CA PHE A 154 10.08 -2.33 9.45
C PHE A 154 10.69 -2.61 8.08
N ILE A 155 11.94 -2.19 7.89
CA ILE A 155 12.69 -2.38 6.63
C ILE A 155 14.14 -2.78 6.92
N THR A 156 14.77 -3.42 5.94
CA THR A 156 16.21 -3.69 5.95
C THR A 156 16.97 -2.38 5.72
N ARG A 157 18.01 -2.13 6.51
CA ARG A 157 18.91 -0.98 6.31
C ARG A 157 19.61 -1.06 4.95
N ARG A 158 19.68 0.06 4.24
CA ARG A 158 20.28 0.14 2.90
C ARG A 158 21.46 1.11 2.80
N VAL A 159 21.55 2.04 3.75
CA VAL A 159 22.62 3.06 3.76
C VAL A 159 23.91 2.56 4.41
N ILE A 160 23.93 1.33 4.97
CA ILE A 160 25.12 0.75 5.59
C ILE A 160 26.08 0.29 4.49
N PRO A 161 27.34 0.77 4.46
CA PRO A 161 28.31 0.35 3.46
C PRO A 161 28.69 -1.14 3.58
N ASP A 162 28.91 -1.82 2.47
CA ASP A 162 29.26 -3.25 2.42
C ASP A 162 30.55 -3.59 3.18
N TYR A 163 31.51 -2.66 3.23
CA TYR A 163 32.76 -2.85 3.99
C TYR A 163 32.57 -2.87 5.52
N SER A 164 31.37 -2.60 6.02
CA SER A 164 31.03 -2.73 7.45
C SER A 164 31.07 -4.16 7.96
N GLY A 165 31.15 -5.14 7.06
CA GLY A 165 31.33 -6.56 7.40
C GLY A 165 30.08 -7.24 7.96
N PHE A 166 28.89 -6.69 7.75
CA PHE A 166 27.64 -7.36 8.12
C PHE A 166 27.40 -8.56 7.19
N VAL A 167 27.13 -9.71 7.77
CA VAL A 167 26.75 -10.93 7.03
C VAL A 167 25.34 -10.77 6.42
N GLU A 168 24.45 -10.11 7.15
CA GLU A 168 23.11 -9.76 6.72
C GLU A 168 22.82 -8.34 7.20
N MET A 169 22.24 -7.50 6.33
CA MET A 169 21.93 -6.13 6.71
C MET A 169 20.89 -6.10 7.84
N PRO A 170 21.13 -5.33 8.90
CA PRO A 170 20.21 -5.25 10.04
C PRO A 170 18.89 -4.57 9.65
N TYR A 171 17.87 -4.84 10.42
CA TYR A 171 16.57 -4.22 10.26
C TYR A 171 16.39 -3.00 11.16
N ALA A 172 15.54 -2.07 10.75
CA ALA A 172 15.15 -0.91 11.54
C ALA A 172 13.72 -0.43 11.21
N ASN A 173 13.13 0.34 12.12
CA ASN A 173 11.83 1.01 11.91
C ASN A 173 12.09 2.38 11.27
N LEU A 174 12.32 2.44 9.97
CA LEU A 174 12.69 3.68 9.25
C LEU A 174 11.74 4.02 8.11
N GLY A 175 11.00 3.04 7.60
CA GLY A 175 10.11 3.27 6.47
C GLY A 175 8.94 4.18 6.83
N VAL A 176 8.61 5.11 5.91
CA VAL A 176 7.47 6.02 6.01
C VAL A 176 6.73 6.01 4.68
N VAL A 177 5.41 5.82 4.74
CA VAL A 177 4.51 5.80 3.58
C VAL A 177 3.26 6.62 3.90
N ASP A 178 2.90 7.50 3.00
CA ASP A 178 1.61 8.18 3.01
C ASP A 178 0.64 7.51 2.05
N ASN A 179 -0.63 7.44 2.42
CA ASN A 179 -1.72 7.04 1.54
C ASN A 179 -2.88 8.03 1.71
N LYS A 180 -3.57 8.35 0.63
CA LYS A 180 -4.77 9.18 0.61
C LYS A 180 -5.74 8.66 -0.43
N GLY A 181 -7.00 8.88 -0.20
CA GLY A 181 -8.01 8.42 -1.13
C GLY A 181 -9.36 9.08 -0.94
N PHE A 182 -10.25 8.71 -1.84
CA PHE A 182 -11.63 9.12 -1.89
C PHE A 182 -12.49 7.91 -2.24
N GLU A 183 -13.60 7.75 -1.52
CA GLU A 183 -14.59 6.71 -1.78
C GLU A 183 -15.97 7.32 -1.93
N ALA A 184 -16.77 6.75 -2.82
CA ALA A 184 -18.14 7.15 -3.04
C ALA A 184 -19.01 5.90 -3.23
N THR A 185 -20.17 5.86 -2.55
CA THR A 185 -21.18 4.84 -2.74
C THR A 185 -22.53 5.50 -2.95
N LEU A 186 -23.24 5.10 -4.00
CA LEU A 186 -24.54 5.60 -4.37
C LEU A 186 -25.50 4.43 -4.50
N GLU A 187 -26.68 4.58 -3.91
CA GLU A 187 -27.81 3.66 -4.11
C GLU A 187 -29.08 4.46 -4.33
N TYR A 188 -29.79 4.11 -5.38
CA TYR A 188 -31.08 4.69 -5.71
C TYR A 188 -32.12 3.57 -5.83
N THR A 189 -33.18 3.63 -5.03
CA THR A 189 -34.28 2.70 -5.08
C THR A 189 -35.57 3.43 -5.33
N GLN A 190 -36.31 3.03 -6.37
CA GLN A 190 -37.55 3.64 -6.77
C GLN A 190 -38.63 2.57 -6.99
N GLN A 191 -39.78 2.76 -6.35
CA GLN A 191 -40.97 2.00 -6.66
C GLN A 191 -41.66 2.62 -7.88
N LEU A 192 -41.67 1.90 -9.01
CA LEU A 192 -42.28 2.34 -10.27
C LEU A 192 -43.75 1.92 -10.39
N GLY A 193 -44.20 0.99 -9.55
CA GLY A 193 -45.59 0.48 -9.55
C GLY A 193 -45.83 -0.45 -8.37
N LYS A 194 -47.05 -1.03 -8.27
CA LYS A 194 -47.43 -1.86 -7.12
C LYS A 194 -46.50 -3.05 -6.86
N LYS A 195 -45.90 -3.60 -7.91
CA LYS A 195 -44.95 -4.75 -7.85
C LYS A 195 -43.74 -4.52 -8.74
N CYS A 196 -43.38 -3.27 -8.98
CA CYS A 196 -42.22 -2.91 -9.82
C CYS A 196 -41.27 -2.03 -9.01
N PHE A 197 -40.04 -2.49 -8.83
CA PHE A 197 -38.97 -1.79 -8.09
C PHE A 197 -37.71 -1.73 -8.96
N LEU A 198 -37.14 -0.56 -9.03
CA LEU A 198 -35.82 -0.34 -9.65
C LEU A 198 -34.82 0.01 -8.55
N THR A 199 -33.71 -0.70 -8.50
CA THR A 199 -32.55 -0.35 -7.66
C THR A 199 -31.35 -0.13 -8.56
N VAL A 200 -30.71 1.03 -8.45
CA VAL A 200 -29.45 1.35 -9.13
C VAL A 200 -28.41 1.58 -8.06
N ARG A 201 -27.25 0.97 -8.23
CA ARG A 201 -26.13 1.10 -7.27
C ARG A 201 -24.84 1.40 -8.01
N GLY A 202 -23.97 2.14 -7.34
CA GLY A 202 -22.64 2.45 -7.83
C GLY A 202 -21.66 2.66 -6.69
N ASN A 203 -20.44 2.24 -6.89
CA ASN A 203 -19.33 2.52 -5.99
C ASN A 203 -18.11 2.93 -6.78
N PHE A 204 -17.31 3.80 -6.18
CA PHE A 204 -16.05 4.27 -6.72
C PHE A 204 -15.06 4.43 -5.58
N SER A 205 -13.84 3.96 -5.76
CA SER A 205 -12.73 4.16 -4.83
C SER A 205 -11.48 4.54 -5.61
N TRP A 206 -10.80 5.57 -5.15
CA TRP A 206 -9.49 5.97 -5.64
C TRP A 206 -8.55 6.13 -4.46
N ASN A 207 -7.34 5.58 -4.59
CA ASN A 207 -6.27 5.76 -3.62
C ASN A 207 -4.94 6.06 -4.29
N GLU A 208 -4.07 6.77 -3.59
CA GLU A 208 -2.71 7.06 -4.00
C GLU A 208 -1.77 6.97 -2.81
N ASP A 209 -0.82 6.07 -2.90
CA ASP A 209 0.24 5.89 -1.94
C ASP A 209 1.55 6.53 -2.41
N LYS A 210 2.39 6.96 -1.44
CA LYS A 210 3.72 7.51 -1.69
C LYS A 210 4.72 7.05 -0.65
N ILE A 211 5.88 6.60 -1.12
CA ILE A 211 7.04 6.37 -0.28
C ILE A 211 7.58 7.75 0.14
N ILE A 212 7.66 8.00 1.44
CA ILE A 212 8.26 9.20 2.00
C ILE A 212 9.70 8.93 2.41
N GLU A 213 9.92 7.76 3.06
CA GLU A 213 11.26 7.32 3.46
C GLU A 213 11.36 5.80 3.38
N ASN A 214 12.47 5.29 2.87
CA ASN A 214 12.75 3.86 2.68
C ASN A 214 14.21 3.46 2.92
N ASP A 215 15.00 4.33 3.58
CA ASP A 215 16.44 4.14 3.85
C ASP A 215 17.26 3.83 2.57
N ASP A 216 16.82 4.36 1.40
CA ASP A 216 17.61 4.24 0.19
C ASP A 216 18.79 5.24 0.22
N PRO A 217 19.98 4.83 -0.21
CA PRO A 217 21.11 5.75 -0.38
C PRO A 217 20.77 6.83 -1.40
N ARG A 218 21.57 7.91 -1.39
CA ARG A 218 21.41 8.96 -2.39
C ARG A 218 21.67 8.39 -3.78
N VAL A 219 20.68 8.52 -4.66
CA VAL A 219 20.75 8.04 -6.04
C VAL A 219 21.62 8.97 -6.90
N GLN A 220 22.24 8.41 -7.92
CA GLN A 220 23.08 9.16 -8.85
C GLN A 220 22.24 10.00 -9.81
N TYR A 221 21.12 9.48 -10.26
CA TYR A 221 20.22 10.15 -11.21
C TYR A 221 18.82 10.34 -10.63
N PRO A 222 18.12 11.46 -10.93
CA PRO A 222 16.82 11.77 -10.35
C PRO A 222 15.73 10.74 -10.67
N TRP A 223 15.77 10.08 -11.84
CA TRP A 223 14.78 9.08 -12.23
C TRP A 223 14.89 7.76 -11.47
N MET A 224 15.99 7.52 -10.77
CA MET A 224 16.18 6.36 -9.89
C MET A 224 15.60 6.56 -8.49
N GLU A 225 15.14 7.78 -8.14
CA GLU A 225 14.61 8.08 -6.80
C GLU A 225 13.28 7.41 -6.57
N LYS A 226 13.22 6.58 -5.52
CA LYS A 226 11.98 5.88 -5.13
C LYS A 226 11.09 6.68 -4.19
N ARG A 227 11.68 7.61 -3.42
CA ARG A 227 10.88 8.50 -2.57
C ARG A 227 10.01 9.39 -3.44
N GLY A 228 8.76 9.54 -3.05
CA GLY A 228 7.74 10.25 -3.82
C GLY A 228 7.00 9.38 -4.84
N THR A 229 7.42 8.14 -5.08
CA THR A 229 6.72 7.17 -5.94
C THR A 229 5.84 6.24 -5.13
N ASN A 230 5.00 5.44 -5.79
CA ASN A 230 4.15 4.46 -5.14
C ASN A 230 4.94 3.20 -4.69
N VAL A 231 4.47 2.57 -3.62
CA VAL A 231 5.13 1.40 -2.99
C VAL A 231 5.31 0.24 -3.97
N ASN A 232 4.28 -0.03 -4.77
CA ASN A 232 4.27 -1.14 -5.74
C ASN A 232 4.67 -0.70 -7.14
N GLY A 233 5.32 0.46 -7.31
CA GLY A 233 5.76 0.96 -8.59
C GLY A 233 6.62 -0.04 -9.36
N ARG A 234 6.37 -0.16 -10.64
CA ARG A 234 7.15 -1.04 -11.52
C ARG A 234 8.35 -0.29 -12.07
N TRP A 235 9.52 -0.83 -11.78
CA TRP A 235 10.81 -0.27 -12.21
C TRP A 235 11.39 -1.11 -13.34
N GLY A 236 11.93 -0.45 -14.35
CA GLY A 236 12.52 -1.11 -15.51
C GLY A 236 13.06 -0.10 -16.52
N TRP A 237 13.45 -0.60 -17.67
CA TRP A 237 13.94 0.20 -18.79
C TRP A 237 12.78 0.64 -19.68
N ILE A 238 12.89 1.84 -20.29
CA ILE A 238 11.93 2.34 -21.25
C ILE A 238 12.20 1.67 -22.61
N ALA A 239 11.20 0.96 -23.15
CA ALA A 239 11.29 0.38 -24.49
C ALA A 239 11.01 1.47 -25.54
N GLU A 240 11.89 1.62 -26.55
CA GLU A 240 11.71 2.52 -27.68
C GLU A 240 11.15 1.82 -28.93
N GLY A 241 11.11 0.49 -28.92
CA GLY A 241 10.64 -0.34 -30.01
C GLY A 241 11.42 -1.63 -30.11
N LEU A 242 11.46 -2.21 -31.32
CA LEU A 242 12.26 -3.38 -31.65
C LEU A 242 13.38 -2.97 -32.61
N PHE A 243 14.52 -3.63 -32.53
CA PHE A 243 15.58 -3.48 -33.52
C PHE A 243 15.09 -4.00 -34.88
N THR A 244 15.28 -3.20 -35.93
CA THR A 244 14.84 -3.52 -37.30
C THR A 244 15.99 -3.94 -38.22
N SER A 245 17.23 -3.58 -37.87
CA SER A 245 18.43 -3.97 -38.64
C SER A 245 19.64 -4.14 -37.73
N GLU A 246 20.69 -4.75 -38.26
CA GLU A 246 21.97 -4.91 -37.56
C GLU A 246 22.73 -3.57 -37.47
N GLU A 247 22.55 -2.69 -38.44
CA GLU A 247 23.13 -1.33 -38.41
C GLU A 247 22.57 -0.55 -37.23
N GLU A 248 21.24 -0.65 -36.98
CA GLU A 248 20.60 -0.02 -35.84
C GLU A 248 21.14 -0.54 -34.51
N ILE A 249 21.45 -1.83 -34.39
CA ILE A 249 22.08 -2.42 -33.20
C ILE A 249 23.50 -1.87 -32.99
N MET A 250 24.27 -1.72 -34.07
CA MET A 250 25.64 -1.20 -33.96
C MET A 250 25.69 0.29 -33.58
N ASP A 251 24.72 1.08 -34.00
CA ASP A 251 24.63 2.51 -33.69
C ASP A 251 23.95 2.80 -32.35
N HIS A 252 23.31 1.80 -31.74
CA HIS A 252 22.62 1.94 -30.46
C HIS A 252 23.56 1.72 -29.27
N ALA A 253 23.18 2.29 -28.09
CA ALA A 253 23.82 1.98 -26.83
C ALA A 253 23.88 0.47 -26.56
N LYS A 254 24.99 -0.02 -26.04
CA LYS A 254 25.18 -1.45 -25.75
C LYS A 254 24.18 -1.92 -24.71
N GLN A 255 23.32 -2.85 -25.03
CA GLN A 255 22.44 -3.51 -24.10
C GLN A 255 23.13 -4.73 -23.48
N PHE A 256 23.03 -4.88 -22.15
CA PHE A 256 23.61 -5.99 -21.41
C PHE A 256 25.14 -6.04 -21.58
N GLY A 257 25.84 -5.11 -20.91
CA GLY A 257 27.30 -4.89 -21.02
C GLY A 257 28.16 -6.14 -20.80
N GLU A 258 29.46 -5.99 -20.96
CA GLU A 258 30.46 -7.03 -20.78
C GLU A 258 30.33 -7.76 -19.44
N GLY A 259 29.93 -9.02 -19.45
CA GLY A 259 29.64 -9.84 -18.27
C GLY A 259 28.41 -10.74 -18.39
N HIS A 260 27.59 -10.54 -19.42
CA HIS A 260 26.49 -11.43 -19.75
C HIS A 260 26.80 -12.21 -21.06
N PRO A 261 27.66 -13.25 -21.02
CA PRO A 261 27.98 -14.02 -22.20
C PRO A 261 26.73 -14.70 -22.75
N GLY A 262 26.37 -14.35 -24.00
CA GLY A 262 25.22 -14.92 -24.71
C GLY A 262 24.02 -13.99 -24.89
N GLN A 263 24.03 -12.78 -24.34
CA GLN A 263 22.99 -11.76 -24.59
C GLN A 263 23.52 -10.72 -25.58
N ILE A 264 23.65 -11.11 -26.84
CA ILE A 264 23.91 -10.21 -27.94
C ILE A 264 22.56 -9.80 -28.50
N SER A 265 22.28 -8.49 -28.57
CA SER A 265 21.05 -7.96 -29.19
C SER A 265 20.93 -8.45 -30.64
N LYS A 266 19.74 -8.79 -31.05
CA LYS A 266 19.39 -9.28 -32.40
C LYS A 266 18.26 -8.44 -32.96
N VAL A 267 18.13 -8.46 -34.28
CA VAL A 267 16.95 -7.92 -34.95
C VAL A 267 15.69 -8.57 -34.41
N GLY A 268 14.74 -7.77 -33.97
CA GLY A 268 13.51 -8.20 -33.31
C GLY A 268 13.55 -8.14 -31.77
N ASP A 269 14.72 -7.94 -31.14
CA ASP A 269 14.81 -7.70 -29.69
C ASP A 269 14.35 -6.28 -29.35
N ILE A 270 13.94 -6.09 -28.07
CA ILE A 270 13.52 -4.79 -27.58
C ILE A 270 14.71 -3.85 -27.51
N LYS A 271 14.55 -2.66 -28.06
CA LYS A 271 15.47 -1.54 -27.98
C LYS A 271 15.11 -0.68 -26.77
N TYR A 272 16.04 -0.54 -25.82
CA TYR A 272 15.84 0.23 -24.60
C TYR A 272 16.53 1.60 -24.69
N LYS A 273 15.97 2.57 -23.98
CA LYS A 273 16.45 3.93 -23.93
C LYS A 273 17.63 4.08 -22.99
N ASP A 274 18.73 4.66 -23.47
CA ASP A 274 19.83 5.17 -22.67
C ASP A 274 19.40 6.50 -22.04
N LEU A 275 19.16 6.51 -20.73
CA LEU A 275 18.67 7.68 -20.01
C LEU A 275 19.79 8.62 -19.57
N ASN A 276 20.97 8.08 -19.28
CA ASN A 276 22.13 8.84 -18.80
C ASN A 276 23.06 9.28 -19.93
N GLY A 277 22.93 8.67 -21.14
CA GLY A 277 23.68 9.00 -22.33
C GLY A 277 25.14 8.51 -22.31
N ASP A 278 25.44 7.44 -21.55
CA ASP A 278 26.80 6.89 -21.44
C ASP A 278 27.14 5.83 -22.50
N GLY A 279 26.16 5.45 -23.32
CA GLY A 279 26.30 4.46 -24.39
C GLY A 279 26.16 3.02 -23.94
N VAL A 280 25.68 2.76 -22.71
CA VAL A 280 25.44 1.43 -22.15
C VAL A 280 24.09 1.40 -21.46
N ILE A 281 23.25 0.41 -21.73
CA ILE A 281 21.99 0.20 -21.01
C ILE A 281 22.27 -0.70 -19.80
N ASP A 282 22.12 -0.13 -18.60
CA ASP A 282 22.36 -0.83 -17.35
C ASP A 282 21.37 -0.43 -16.26
N ASP A 283 21.71 -0.67 -14.99
CA ASP A 283 20.84 -0.35 -13.84
C ASP A 283 20.68 1.15 -13.63
N TYR A 284 21.55 1.99 -14.18
CA TYR A 284 21.42 3.45 -14.12
C TYR A 284 20.35 4.02 -15.05
N ASP A 285 19.87 3.22 -16.02
CA ASP A 285 18.78 3.58 -16.93
C ASP A 285 17.41 3.11 -16.45
N LYS A 286 17.35 2.43 -15.29
CA LYS A 286 16.09 2.01 -14.73
C LYS A 286 15.33 3.20 -14.13
N CYS A 287 14.08 3.32 -14.50
CA CYS A 287 13.16 4.32 -13.97
C CYS A 287 11.79 3.71 -13.63
N LEU A 288 10.91 4.50 -13.06
CA LEU A 288 9.52 4.10 -12.81
C LEU A 288 8.78 4.02 -14.15
N ILE A 289 8.43 2.81 -14.60
CA ILE A 289 7.75 2.57 -15.88
C ILE A 289 6.25 2.25 -15.72
N GLY A 290 5.78 1.99 -14.50
CA GLY A 290 4.37 1.65 -14.28
C GLY A 290 3.91 1.74 -12.83
N GLN A 291 2.59 1.59 -12.65
CA GLN A 291 1.91 1.74 -11.35
C GLN A 291 2.00 0.49 -10.46
N GLY A 292 2.37 -0.67 -11.05
CA GLY A 292 2.38 -1.96 -10.36
C GLY A 292 1.04 -2.70 -10.40
N ASP A 293 1.00 -3.85 -9.74
CA ASP A 293 -0.12 -4.79 -9.86
C ASP A 293 -1.35 -4.40 -9.02
N VAL A 294 -1.22 -3.45 -8.09
CA VAL A 294 -2.31 -3.01 -7.22
C VAL A 294 -3.05 -1.83 -7.87
N PRO A 295 -4.31 -1.99 -8.26
CA PRO A 295 -5.08 -0.91 -8.86
C PRO A 295 -5.26 0.27 -7.90
N LYS A 296 -5.17 1.48 -8.43
CA LYS A 296 -5.47 2.71 -7.67
C LYS A 296 -6.93 3.12 -7.76
N ILE A 297 -7.66 2.58 -8.73
CA ILE A 297 -9.08 2.88 -8.94
C ILE A 297 -9.84 1.56 -8.97
N TYR A 298 -10.94 1.52 -8.21
CA TYR A 298 -11.95 0.48 -8.27
C TYR A 298 -13.31 1.13 -8.49
N TYR A 299 -14.12 0.53 -9.34
CA TYR A 299 -15.47 1.00 -9.58
C TYR A 299 -16.42 -0.15 -9.86
N GLY A 300 -17.66 0.04 -9.49
CA GLY A 300 -18.74 -0.87 -9.81
C GLY A 300 -20.02 -0.10 -10.00
N PHE A 301 -20.87 -0.56 -10.91
CA PHE A 301 -22.21 -0.03 -11.07
C PHE A 301 -23.14 -1.12 -11.56
N GLY A 302 -24.39 -1.05 -11.13
CA GLY A 302 -25.38 -2.06 -11.48
C GLY A 302 -26.79 -1.55 -11.32
N ALA A 303 -27.72 -2.29 -11.91
CA ALA A 303 -29.13 -2.06 -11.76
C ALA A 303 -29.88 -3.38 -11.64
N ASP A 304 -30.86 -3.40 -10.75
CA ASP A 304 -31.80 -4.50 -10.54
C ASP A 304 -33.22 -4.00 -10.76
N LEU A 305 -33.95 -4.69 -11.62
CA LEU A 305 -35.36 -4.41 -11.88
C LEU A 305 -36.22 -5.61 -11.44
N GLN A 306 -37.07 -5.39 -10.48
CA GLN A 306 -38.09 -6.38 -10.05
C GLN A 306 -39.43 -6.06 -10.71
N LEU A 307 -40.00 -7.07 -11.36
CA LEU A 307 -41.28 -6.99 -12.04
C LEU A 307 -42.21 -8.15 -11.54
N GLY A 308 -42.96 -7.91 -10.48
CA GLY A 308 -43.77 -8.95 -9.82
C GLY A 308 -42.86 -10.06 -9.26
N ASP A 309 -43.02 -11.26 -9.79
CA ASP A 309 -42.27 -12.45 -9.37
C ASP A 309 -40.93 -12.63 -10.16
N PHE A 310 -40.67 -11.76 -11.13
CA PHE A 310 -39.41 -11.78 -11.92
C PHE A 310 -38.46 -10.68 -11.47
N SER A 311 -37.19 -10.99 -11.48
CA SER A 311 -36.10 -10.00 -11.27
C SER A 311 -35.04 -10.15 -12.33
N VAL A 312 -34.57 -9.03 -12.84
CA VAL A 312 -33.44 -8.94 -13.77
C VAL A 312 -32.44 -7.96 -13.23
N GLY A 313 -31.18 -8.37 -13.11
CA GLY A 313 -30.10 -7.53 -12.63
C GLY A 313 -28.87 -7.63 -13.53
N ALA A 314 -28.13 -6.52 -13.60
CA ALA A 314 -26.83 -6.46 -14.24
C ALA A 314 -25.86 -5.69 -13.33
N LEU A 315 -24.66 -6.23 -13.16
CA LEU A 315 -23.58 -5.62 -12.39
C LEU A 315 -22.31 -5.58 -13.24
N PHE A 316 -21.66 -4.41 -13.28
CA PHE A 316 -20.38 -4.18 -13.90
C PHE A 316 -19.38 -3.79 -12.81
N ALA A 317 -18.21 -4.41 -12.83
CA ALA A 317 -17.11 -4.07 -11.93
C ALA A 317 -15.82 -3.95 -12.72
N GLY A 318 -14.97 -3.02 -12.34
CA GLY A 318 -13.70 -2.81 -12.99
C GLY A 318 -12.68 -2.16 -12.08
N ASN A 319 -11.45 -2.17 -12.55
CA ASN A 319 -10.34 -1.47 -11.92
C ASN A 319 -9.51 -0.75 -12.98
N ALA A 320 -8.72 0.24 -12.53
CA ALA A 320 -7.86 1.01 -13.41
C ALA A 320 -6.60 1.48 -12.66
N LYS A 321 -5.65 2.00 -13.41
CA LYS A 321 -4.32 2.40 -12.90
C LYS A 321 -3.60 1.25 -12.20
N ALA A 322 -3.53 0.12 -12.88
CA ALA A 322 -2.68 -1.01 -12.53
C ALA A 322 -2.02 -1.55 -13.79
N ASP A 323 -0.84 -2.08 -13.64
CA ASP A 323 -0.07 -2.71 -14.71
C ASP A 323 0.17 -4.17 -14.36
N ARG A 324 -0.14 -5.04 -15.29
CA ARG A 324 0.16 -6.47 -15.12
C ARG A 324 1.39 -6.85 -15.93
N CYS A 325 2.35 -7.50 -15.30
CA CYS A 325 3.44 -8.12 -16.02
C CYS A 325 2.94 -9.40 -16.70
N LEU A 326 3.00 -9.40 -18.02
CA LEU A 326 2.79 -10.61 -18.80
C LEU A 326 4.14 -11.32 -18.86
N GLY A 327 4.47 -12.06 -17.81
CA GLY A 327 5.64 -12.94 -17.76
C GLY A 327 5.16 -14.36 -17.96
N GLY A 328 5.90 -15.12 -18.71
CA GLY A 328 5.64 -16.54 -18.95
C GLY A 328 6.40 -17.02 -20.17
N ASN A 329 6.74 -18.28 -20.20
CA ASN A 329 7.19 -18.92 -21.43
C ASN A 329 5.98 -18.95 -22.38
N ALA A 330 6.09 -18.20 -23.48
CA ALA A 330 5.13 -18.29 -24.58
C ALA A 330 5.26 -19.66 -25.24
#